data_14303e7139bf31ac781f34ba8459e72f
#
_entry.id   14303e7139bf31ac781f34ba8459e72f
#
_cell.length_a   1.000
_cell.length_b   1.000
_cell.length_c   1.000
_cell.angle_alpha   90.00
_cell.angle_beta   90.00
_cell.angle_gamma   90.00
#
_symmetry.space_group_name_H-M   'P 1'
#
loop_
_entity.id
_entity.type
_entity.pdbx_description
1 polymer ?
#
loop_
_entity_poly.entity_id
_entity_poly.type
_entity_poly.pdbx_seq_one_letter_code
_entity_poly.pdbx_strand_id
1 'polypeptide(L)'
;MAFSDYDRDGDLDGYLLTNRIPPGEELKDVRFRLVKGPEGEPVILPEEMQQYAGLIKSPSGYKQIASGQFDRLYRNDGGKFVEVGKEAGVRESEYGLSATWWDYDADGWPDLYVANDFYGADHLYRNKGDGTFEDVAPRALPHTPWFSMGSDVADINNDGLFDYMASDMAGSDHYKEKMSMGNMTGKDSDSWFLNWPIPAQYMRNAVYLNTGTGRFNEIAFQTGLAATDWTWAIKFGDLDCDGREDVFISTGMSRDWFNSDLRNQEEALILSKGSAAGRAFWNDKEPLALKNWAFRNEGDLKFSDVGHEWGLDVKAVSYGAALGDLDGDGDLDLVVNNFGGAPGVYRNGQEKGERLTLDLRGAGRNFSALGAV
;
A
#
# COMPACT_ATOMS: atom_id res chain seq x y z
N MET A 1 -6.27 -6.91 -7.44
CA MET A 1 -6.04 -8.36 -7.28
C MET A 1 -4.57 -8.60 -7.53
N ALA A 2 -3.92 -9.34 -6.65
CA ALA A 2 -2.52 -9.76 -6.77
C ALA A 2 -2.47 -11.27 -7.00
N PHE A 3 -1.55 -11.73 -7.86
CA PHE A 3 -1.45 -13.13 -8.24
C PHE A 3 -0.10 -13.71 -7.82
N SER A 4 -0.11 -14.96 -7.34
CA SER A 4 1.08 -15.75 -7.01
C SER A 4 0.72 -17.23 -7.06
N ASP A 5 1.68 -18.10 -7.25
CA ASP A 5 1.57 -19.55 -7.03
C ASP A 5 1.95 -19.82 -5.56
N TYR A 6 1.02 -19.48 -4.62
CA TYR A 6 1.35 -19.47 -3.20
C TYR A 6 1.48 -20.87 -2.60
N ASP A 7 0.82 -21.89 -3.19
CA ASP A 7 0.89 -23.27 -2.73
C ASP A 7 1.84 -24.15 -3.58
N ARG A 8 2.50 -23.52 -4.59
CA ARG A 8 3.55 -24.11 -5.44
C ARG A 8 3.06 -25.34 -6.22
N ASP A 9 1.77 -25.34 -6.61
CA ASP A 9 1.20 -26.40 -7.44
C ASP A 9 1.37 -26.13 -8.96
N GLY A 10 1.87 -24.95 -9.31
CA GLY A 10 2.16 -24.51 -10.68
C GLY A 10 1.03 -23.73 -11.33
N ASP A 11 -0.06 -23.46 -10.64
CA ASP A 11 -1.16 -22.61 -11.08
C ASP A 11 -1.09 -21.24 -10.38
N LEU A 12 -1.51 -20.17 -11.05
CA LEU A 12 -1.60 -18.86 -10.39
C LEU A 12 -2.88 -18.75 -9.55
N ASP A 13 -2.68 -18.43 -8.29
CA ASP A 13 -3.72 -18.08 -7.33
C ASP A 13 -3.99 -16.59 -7.30
N GLY A 14 -5.10 -16.17 -6.69
CA GLY A 14 -5.49 -14.78 -6.67
C GLY A 14 -5.88 -14.26 -5.29
N TYR A 15 -5.22 -13.21 -4.82
CA TYR A 15 -5.66 -12.46 -3.64
C TYR A 15 -6.49 -11.25 -4.08
N LEU A 16 -7.76 -11.24 -3.72
CA LEU A 16 -8.68 -10.15 -3.96
C LEU A 16 -8.70 -9.23 -2.75
N LEU A 17 -7.93 -8.18 -2.84
CA LEU A 17 -7.95 -7.08 -1.89
C LEU A 17 -9.24 -6.29 -2.01
N THR A 18 -9.82 -5.91 -0.90
CA THR A 18 -11.05 -5.14 -0.82
C THR A 18 -10.88 -3.87 0.00
N ASN A 19 -11.85 -2.99 -0.08
CA ASN A 19 -11.89 -1.73 0.64
C ASN A 19 -13.32 -1.49 1.17
N ARG A 20 -13.66 -0.27 1.44
CA ARG A 20 -14.96 0.13 2.00
C ARG A 20 -16.12 -0.26 1.08
N ILE A 21 -17.27 -0.55 1.69
CA ILE A 21 -18.54 -0.61 0.96
C ILE A 21 -18.86 0.79 0.42
N PRO A 22 -19.22 0.94 -0.88
CA PRO A 22 -19.58 2.23 -1.45
C PRO A 22 -20.70 2.92 -0.67
N PRO A 23 -20.62 4.25 -0.48
CA PRO A 23 -21.71 5.01 0.15
C PRO A 23 -23.04 4.79 -0.60
N GLY A 24 -24.09 4.44 0.13
CA GLY A 24 -25.43 4.13 -0.42
C GLY A 24 -25.76 2.66 -0.48
N GLU A 25 -24.79 1.77 -0.36
CA GLU A 25 -24.98 0.33 -0.12
C GLU A 25 -24.96 -0.01 1.37
N GLU A 26 -24.90 1.01 2.23
CA GLU A 26 -25.02 0.86 3.68
C GLU A 26 -26.30 0.09 4.01
N LEU A 27 -26.15 -1.04 4.66
CA LEU A 27 -27.28 -1.87 5.06
C LEU A 27 -28.14 -1.10 6.07
N LYS A 28 -29.36 -0.78 5.68
CA LYS A 28 -30.33 -0.06 6.51
C LYS A 28 -30.73 -0.82 7.78
N ASP A 29 -30.41 -2.12 7.86
CA ASP A 29 -30.79 -3.02 8.96
C ASP A 29 -29.67 -3.95 9.42
N VAL A 30 -28.42 -3.45 9.48
CA VAL A 30 -27.32 -4.23 10.07
C VAL A 30 -27.58 -4.45 11.54
N ARG A 31 -27.92 -5.67 11.93
CA ARG A 31 -28.08 -6.06 13.33
C ARG A 31 -26.96 -6.99 13.73
N PHE A 32 -26.13 -6.53 14.64
CA PHE A 32 -25.10 -7.35 15.26
C PHE A 32 -25.18 -7.27 16.77
N ARG A 33 -24.51 -8.18 17.43
CA ARG A 33 -24.34 -8.19 18.88
C ARG A 33 -22.87 -8.28 19.23
N LEU A 34 -22.49 -7.69 20.35
CA LEU A 34 -21.17 -7.84 20.92
C LEU A 34 -21.18 -9.01 21.90
N VAL A 35 -20.22 -9.89 21.78
CA VAL A 35 -19.96 -10.99 22.72
C VAL A 35 -18.54 -10.86 23.25
N LYS A 36 -18.22 -11.55 24.35
CA LYS A 36 -16.83 -11.66 24.81
C LYS A 36 -16.11 -12.71 23.98
N GLY A 37 -14.99 -12.34 23.39
CA GLY A 37 -14.04 -13.25 22.78
C GLY A 37 -13.20 -14.03 23.80
N PRO A 38 -12.30 -14.89 23.32
CA PRO A 38 -11.50 -15.78 24.16
C PRO A 38 -10.63 -15.06 25.19
N GLU A 39 -10.12 -13.87 24.86
CA GLU A 39 -9.27 -13.04 25.72
C GLU A 39 -10.08 -11.96 26.49
N GLY A 40 -11.42 -12.00 26.36
CA GLY A 40 -12.31 -11.06 27.03
C GLY A 40 -12.61 -9.79 26.25
N GLU A 41 -12.06 -9.64 25.05
CA GLU A 41 -12.31 -8.57 24.08
C GLU A 41 -13.74 -8.67 23.52
N PRO A 42 -14.38 -7.55 23.12
CA PRO A 42 -15.66 -7.63 22.43
C PRO A 42 -15.46 -8.10 20.98
N VAL A 43 -16.35 -9.00 20.56
CA VAL A 43 -16.38 -9.54 19.17
C VAL A 43 -17.76 -9.28 18.59
N ILE A 44 -17.81 -8.89 17.32
CA ILE A 44 -19.05 -8.70 16.56
C ILE A 44 -19.56 -10.04 16.03
N LEU A 45 -20.82 -10.34 16.30
CA LEU A 45 -21.50 -11.53 15.78
C LEU A 45 -22.87 -11.19 15.15
N PRO A 46 -23.32 -11.90 14.14
CA PRO A 46 -22.57 -12.99 13.48
C PRO A 46 -21.33 -12.47 12.76
N GLU A 47 -20.37 -13.34 12.48
CA GLU A 47 -19.06 -13.01 11.90
C GLU A 47 -19.18 -12.21 10.59
N GLU A 48 -20.17 -12.52 9.77
CA GLU A 48 -20.42 -11.82 8.51
C GLU A 48 -20.69 -10.32 8.69
N MET A 49 -21.04 -9.90 9.91
CA MET A 49 -21.26 -8.49 10.23
C MET A 49 -19.95 -7.71 10.42
N GLN A 50 -18.82 -8.38 10.57
CA GLN A 50 -17.52 -7.75 10.66
C GLN A 50 -17.13 -7.00 9.37
N GLN A 51 -17.70 -7.39 8.22
CA GLN A 51 -17.54 -6.64 6.96
C GLN A 51 -18.28 -5.28 6.96
N TYR A 52 -19.10 -4.98 7.96
CA TYR A 52 -19.87 -3.73 8.04
C TYR A 52 -19.50 -2.89 9.26
N ALA A 53 -18.95 -3.49 10.28
CA ALA A 53 -18.55 -2.81 11.49
C ALA A 53 -17.29 -3.44 12.09
N GLY A 54 -16.31 -2.62 12.40
CA GLY A 54 -15.10 -2.98 13.14
C GLY A 54 -15.10 -2.40 14.55
N LEU A 55 -14.23 -2.89 15.40
CA LEU A 55 -14.01 -2.41 16.75
C LEU A 55 -12.57 -1.98 16.93
N ILE A 56 -12.38 -0.71 17.25
CA ILE A 56 -11.06 -0.16 17.57
C ILE A 56 -10.96 -0.01 19.08
N LYS A 57 -9.88 -0.52 19.65
CA LYS A 57 -9.56 -0.28 21.07
C LYS A 57 -9.07 1.16 21.23
N SER A 58 -9.60 1.86 22.20
CA SER A 58 -9.20 3.21 22.58
C SER A 58 -8.90 3.28 24.07
N PRO A 59 -8.27 4.36 24.57
CA PRO A 59 -8.06 4.55 26.01
C PRO A 59 -9.37 4.51 26.83
N SER A 60 -10.50 4.89 26.24
CA SER A 60 -11.83 4.86 26.86
C SER A 60 -12.59 3.55 26.66
N GLY A 61 -11.99 2.53 26.02
CA GLY A 61 -12.62 1.25 25.71
C GLY A 61 -12.61 0.95 24.21
N TYR A 62 -13.67 0.33 23.71
CA TYR A 62 -13.80 0.01 22.30
C TYR A 62 -14.73 1.00 21.58
N LYS A 63 -14.29 1.50 20.42
CA LYS A 63 -15.06 2.35 19.54
C LYS A 63 -15.45 1.58 18.29
N GLN A 64 -16.72 1.61 17.94
CA GLN A 64 -17.19 1.04 16.68
C GLN A 64 -16.88 1.99 15.54
N ILE A 65 -16.40 1.42 14.43
CA ILE A 65 -16.21 2.10 13.15
C ILE A 65 -16.88 1.31 12.02
N ALA A 66 -17.02 1.94 10.85
CA ALA A 66 -17.32 1.19 9.63
C ALA A 66 -16.13 0.30 9.29
N SER A 67 -16.39 -0.93 8.87
CA SER A 67 -15.40 -1.89 8.43
C SER A 67 -15.27 -1.88 6.91
N GLY A 68 -14.21 -2.52 6.37
CA GLY A 68 -14.09 -2.89 4.98
C GLY A 68 -14.85 -4.17 4.64
N GLN A 69 -14.84 -4.53 3.39
CA GLN A 69 -15.26 -5.88 2.98
C GLN A 69 -14.16 -6.89 3.33
N PHE A 70 -14.53 -8.16 3.43
CA PHE A 70 -13.51 -9.20 3.63
C PHE A 70 -12.65 -9.37 2.39
N ASP A 71 -11.35 -9.39 2.58
CA ASP A 71 -10.40 -9.85 1.59
C ASP A 71 -10.57 -11.34 1.31
N ARG A 72 -10.17 -11.79 0.12
CA ARG A 72 -10.37 -13.16 -0.32
C ARG A 72 -9.13 -13.74 -1.00
N LEU A 73 -8.72 -14.89 -0.55
CA LEU A 73 -7.74 -15.71 -1.24
C LEU A 73 -8.47 -16.79 -2.05
N TYR A 74 -8.19 -16.82 -3.34
CA TYR A 74 -8.70 -17.82 -4.27
C TYR A 74 -7.58 -18.74 -4.70
N ARG A 75 -7.65 -20.00 -4.27
CA ARG A 75 -6.78 -21.05 -4.78
C ARG A 75 -7.30 -21.52 -6.13
N ASN A 76 -6.38 -21.73 -7.07
CA ASN A 76 -6.68 -22.19 -8.42
C ASN A 76 -6.43 -23.70 -8.55
N ASP A 77 -7.48 -24.49 -8.49
CA ASP A 77 -7.41 -25.94 -8.66
C ASP A 77 -7.57 -26.30 -10.16
N GLY A 78 -6.54 -26.06 -10.98
CA GLY A 78 -6.52 -26.41 -12.40
C GLY A 78 -7.52 -25.61 -13.26
N GLY A 79 -7.64 -24.30 -13.00
CA GLY A 79 -8.56 -23.39 -13.68
C GLY A 79 -9.90 -23.19 -12.97
N LYS A 80 -10.08 -23.80 -11.80
CA LYS A 80 -11.23 -23.61 -10.92
C LYS A 80 -10.80 -22.89 -9.64
N PHE A 81 -11.23 -21.65 -9.47
CA PHE A 81 -10.94 -20.87 -8.27
C PHE A 81 -11.86 -21.27 -7.10
N VAL A 82 -11.23 -21.53 -5.94
CA VAL A 82 -11.89 -21.86 -4.66
C VAL A 82 -11.49 -20.82 -3.63
N GLU A 83 -12.44 -20.16 -2.99
CA GLU A 83 -12.17 -19.21 -1.91
C GLU A 83 -11.73 -19.94 -0.67
N VAL A 84 -10.51 -19.63 -0.18
CA VAL A 84 -9.86 -20.30 0.96
C VAL A 84 -9.31 -19.30 2.01
N GLY A 85 -9.60 -18.00 1.88
CA GLY A 85 -8.99 -16.96 2.70
C GLY A 85 -9.22 -17.11 4.20
N LYS A 86 -10.39 -17.64 4.60
CA LYS A 86 -10.71 -17.91 6.01
C LYS A 86 -9.86 -19.06 6.55
N GLU A 87 -9.80 -20.17 5.83
CA GLU A 87 -9.04 -21.35 6.19
C GLU A 87 -7.53 -21.06 6.16
N ALA A 88 -7.10 -20.27 5.21
CA ALA A 88 -5.72 -19.82 5.07
C ALA A 88 -5.29 -18.81 6.15
N GLY A 89 -6.24 -18.14 6.81
CA GLY A 89 -5.94 -17.14 7.85
C GLY A 89 -5.55 -15.77 7.32
N VAL A 90 -6.02 -15.39 6.12
CA VAL A 90 -5.73 -14.09 5.45
C VAL A 90 -7.01 -13.32 5.10
N ARG A 91 -8.08 -13.54 5.87
CA ARG A 91 -9.38 -12.93 5.65
C ARG A 91 -9.62 -11.80 6.64
N GLU A 92 -9.18 -10.59 6.28
CA GLU A 92 -9.38 -9.40 7.08
C GLU A 92 -10.46 -8.47 6.48
N SER A 93 -10.84 -7.43 7.20
CA SER A 93 -11.88 -6.48 6.81
C SER A 93 -11.45 -5.03 6.99
N GLU A 94 -10.17 -4.77 6.86
CA GLU A 94 -9.58 -3.44 6.85
C GLU A 94 -9.79 -2.74 5.51
N TYR A 95 -9.16 -1.57 5.34
CA TYR A 95 -9.27 -0.77 4.12
C TYR A 95 -8.06 -1.01 3.22
N GLY A 96 -7.98 -2.20 2.64
CA GLY A 96 -6.86 -2.59 1.78
C GLY A 96 -6.72 -1.74 0.52
N LEU A 97 -5.51 -1.30 0.19
CA LEU A 97 -5.17 -0.54 -1.03
C LEU A 97 -4.13 -1.20 -1.91
N SER A 98 -3.18 -1.94 -1.36
CA SER A 98 -2.24 -2.74 -2.16
C SER A 98 -1.93 -4.08 -1.51
N ALA A 99 -1.57 -5.04 -2.34
CA ALA A 99 -1.15 -6.37 -1.94
C ALA A 99 0.05 -6.79 -2.78
N THR A 100 1.12 -7.21 -2.13
CA THR A 100 2.40 -7.55 -2.75
C THR A 100 2.84 -8.93 -2.29
N TRP A 101 3.18 -9.80 -3.26
CA TRP A 101 3.68 -11.13 -3.02
C TRP A 101 5.19 -11.18 -3.22
N TRP A 102 5.92 -11.75 -2.27
CA TRP A 102 7.33 -12.15 -2.41
C TRP A 102 7.70 -13.12 -1.29
N ASP A 103 8.84 -13.76 -1.39
CA ASP A 103 9.42 -14.61 -0.35
C ASP A 103 10.35 -13.73 0.51
N TYR A 104 9.84 -13.21 1.66
CA TYR A 104 10.58 -12.24 2.47
C TYR A 104 11.66 -12.86 3.34
N ASP A 105 11.52 -14.14 3.72
CA ASP A 105 12.46 -14.84 4.60
C ASP A 105 13.31 -15.90 3.86
N ALA A 106 13.20 -15.94 2.53
CA ALA A 106 13.94 -16.82 1.63
C ALA A 106 13.74 -18.32 1.97
N ASP A 107 12.54 -18.68 2.43
CA ASP A 107 12.20 -20.08 2.71
C ASP A 107 11.60 -20.81 1.49
N GLY A 108 11.44 -20.11 0.38
CA GLY A 108 10.97 -20.60 -0.89
C GLY A 108 9.44 -20.55 -1.06
N TRP A 109 8.69 -20.04 -0.09
CA TRP A 109 7.23 -19.88 -0.17
C TRP A 109 6.86 -18.41 -0.34
N PRO A 110 5.99 -18.08 -1.31
CA PRO A 110 5.51 -16.70 -1.44
C PRO A 110 4.72 -16.25 -0.20
N ASP A 111 5.16 -15.13 0.37
CA ASP A 111 4.50 -14.43 1.47
C ASP A 111 3.66 -13.27 0.93
N LEU A 112 2.78 -12.71 1.75
CA LEU A 112 1.86 -11.66 1.33
C LEU A 112 1.93 -10.47 2.27
N TYR A 113 2.21 -9.28 1.73
CA TYR A 113 1.98 -8.03 2.43
C TYR A 113 0.67 -7.39 1.96
N VAL A 114 -0.10 -6.87 2.91
CA VAL A 114 -1.35 -6.15 2.67
C VAL A 114 -1.24 -4.76 3.31
N ALA A 115 -1.31 -3.73 2.47
CA ALA A 115 -1.27 -2.34 2.89
C ALA A 115 -2.69 -1.83 3.17
N ASN A 116 -2.93 -1.28 4.35
CA ASN A 116 -4.23 -0.83 4.82
C ASN A 116 -4.29 0.69 5.04
N ASP A 117 -5.32 1.34 4.51
CA ASP A 117 -5.58 2.76 4.65
C ASP A 117 -6.31 3.04 5.97
N PHE A 118 -5.68 3.76 6.88
CA PHE A 118 -6.28 4.30 8.12
C PHE A 118 -6.78 3.26 9.13
N TYR A 119 -7.65 2.34 8.72
CA TYR A 119 -8.22 1.32 9.59
C TYR A 119 -7.44 0.02 9.51
N GLY A 120 -6.91 -0.41 10.63
CA GLY A 120 -6.01 -1.54 10.75
C GLY A 120 -4.55 -1.19 10.41
N ALA A 121 -3.62 -1.94 10.96
CA ALA A 121 -2.22 -1.90 10.54
C ALA A 121 -2.06 -2.73 9.27
N ASP A 122 -0.95 -2.54 8.57
CA ASP A 122 -0.60 -3.43 7.48
C ASP A 122 -0.27 -4.83 8.02
N HIS A 123 -0.52 -5.84 7.22
CA HIS A 123 -0.22 -7.23 7.53
C HIS A 123 0.97 -7.73 6.72
N LEU A 124 1.79 -8.55 7.34
CA LEU A 124 2.79 -9.38 6.68
C LEU A 124 2.48 -10.84 6.99
N TYR A 125 1.82 -11.50 6.06
CA TYR A 125 1.40 -12.89 6.17
C TYR A 125 2.52 -13.82 5.70
N ARG A 126 3.18 -14.46 6.64
CA ARG A 126 4.16 -15.50 6.36
C ARG A 126 3.46 -16.79 5.93
N ASN A 127 3.81 -17.32 4.78
CA ASN A 127 3.36 -18.61 4.30
C ASN A 127 4.03 -19.75 5.09
N LYS A 128 3.25 -20.68 5.60
CA LYS A 128 3.78 -21.84 6.35
C LYS A 128 4.06 -23.06 5.50
N GLY A 129 3.79 -23.01 4.18
CA GLY A 129 3.95 -24.11 3.26
C GLY A 129 2.91 -25.23 3.42
N ASP A 130 1.89 -25.01 4.21
CA ASP A 130 0.78 -25.96 4.45
C ASP A 130 -0.58 -25.43 3.95
N GLY A 131 -0.55 -24.34 3.15
CA GLY A 131 -1.74 -23.64 2.67
C GLY A 131 -2.31 -22.63 3.66
N THR A 132 -1.63 -22.39 4.80
CA THR A 132 -2.03 -21.42 5.81
C THR A 132 -0.93 -20.37 6.05
N PHE A 133 -1.33 -19.23 6.56
CA PHE A 133 -0.45 -18.09 6.83
C PHE A 133 -0.43 -17.71 8.31
N GLU A 134 0.60 -16.98 8.72
CA GLU A 134 0.72 -16.37 10.03
C GLU A 134 1.00 -14.87 9.84
N ASP A 135 0.21 -13.98 10.45
CA ASP A 135 0.54 -12.57 10.48
C ASP A 135 1.76 -12.33 11.38
N VAL A 136 2.87 -11.94 10.75
CA VAL A 136 4.14 -11.68 11.43
C VAL A 136 4.46 -10.20 11.55
N ALA A 137 3.64 -9.30 11.01
CA ALA A 137 3.85 -7.86 11.05
C ALA A 137 4.14 -7.36 12.48
N PRO A 138 3.43 -7.80 13.55
CA PRO A 138 3.69 -7.35 14.91
C PRO A 138 5.11 -7.62 15.45
N ARG A 139 5.80 -8.62 14.88
CA ARG A 139 7.16 -8.99 15.31
C ARG A 139 8.25 -8.69 14.29
N ALA A 140 7.88 -8.62 13.02
CA ALA A 140 8.79 -8.42 11.89
C ALA A 140 9.01 -6.93 11.57
N LEU A 141 7.96 -6.10 11.72
CA LEU A 141 7.97 -4.70 11.34
C LEU A 141 8.06 -3.79 12.57
N PRO A 142 8.94 -2.76 12.55
CA PRO A 142 9.02 -1.79 13.66
C PRO A 142 7.76 -0.93 13.81
N HIS A 143 7.12 -0.59 12.70
CA HIS A 143 5.85 0.13 12.58
C HIS A 143 5.34 -0.03 11.15
N THR A 144 4.13 0.43 10.85
CA THR A 144 3.57 0.53 9.49
C THR A 144 3.18 1.98 9.16
N PRO A 145 3.01 2.34 7.88
CA PRO A 145 2.36 3.59 7.52
C PRO A 145 0.97 3.68 8.13
N TRP A 146 0.43 4.88 8.25
CA TRP A 146 -0.92 5.05 8.79
C TRP A 146 -1.98 5.02 7.70
N PHE A 147 -1.68 5.63 6.55
CA PHE A 147 -2.52 5.61 5.35
C PHE A 147 -1.75 4.87 4.27
N SER A 148 -1.56 3.57 4.50
CA SER A 148 -0.76 2.75 3.60
C SER A 148 -1.46 2.60 2.25
N MET A 149 -0.78 2.94 1.15
CA MET A 149 -1.36 2.95 -0.19
C MET A 149 -0.63 2.01 -1.13
N GLY A 150 0.36 2.52 -1.86
CA GLY A 150 1.16 1.70 -2.76
C GLY A 150 2.30 0.98 -2.06
N SER A 151 2.75 -0.09 -2.64
CA SER A 151 3.87 -0.88 -2.13
C SER A 151 4.62 -1.57 -3.26
N ASP A 152 5.91 -1.81 -3.05
CA ASP A 152 6.75 -2.56 -3.98
C ASP A 152 7.96 -3.14 -3.25
N VAL A 153 8.64 -4.11 -3.89
CA VAL A 153 9.79 -4.84 -3.37
C VAL A 153 10.99 -4.69 -4.30
N ALA A 154 12.18 -4.59 -3.73
CA ALA A 154 13.45 -4.59 -4.46
C ALA A 154 14.60 -4.94 -3.52
N ASP A 155 15.72 -5.40 -4.05
CA ASP A 155 16.99 -5.48 -3.32
C ASP A 155 17.72 -4.14 -3.45
N ILE A 156 17.39 -3.18 -2.57
CA ILE A 156 17.88 -1.79 -2.69
C ILE A 156 19.34 -1.60 -2.33
N ASN A 157 19.97 -2.60 -1.71
CA ASN A 157 21.38 -2.57 -1.28
C ASN A 157 22.26 -3.63 -1.95
N ASN A 158 21.67 -4.44 -2.84
CA ASN A 158 22.34 -5.53 -3.58
C ASN A 158 22.97 -6.57 -2.64
N ASP A 159 22.27 -6.94 -1.54
CA ASP A 159 22.73 -7.98 -0.60
C ASP A 159 22.10 -9.36 -0.85
N GLY A 160 21.20 -9.45 -1.83
CA GLY A 160 20.50 -10.67 -2.21
C GLY A 160 19.22 -10.93 -1.40
N LEU A 161 18.80 -9.99 -0.56
CA LEU A 161 17.53 -10.04 0.17
C LEU A 161 16.59 -8.96 -0.35
N PHE A 162 15.34 -9.32 -0.53
CA PHE A 162 14.35 -8.31 -0.91
C PHE A 162 13.97 -7.41 0.26
N ASP A 163 14.08 -6.12 0.02
CA ASP A 163 13.60 -5.03 0.84
C ASP A 163 12.19 -4.65 0.39
N TYR A 164 11.51 -3.82 1.16
CA TYR A 164 10.13 -3.46 0.90
C TYR A 164 9.86 -1.99 1.19
N MET A 165 9.05 -1.34 0.37
CA MET A 165 8.57 0.02 0.63
C MET A 165 7.04 0.06 0.61
N ALA A 166 6.45 0.72 1.61
CA ALA A 166 5.04 1.07 1.66
C ALA A 166 4.88 2.60 1.74
N SER A 167 3.95 3.15 0.98
CA SER A 167 3.72 4.59 0.89
C SER A 167 2.67 5.11 1.86
N ASP A 168 2.75 6.41 2.14
CA ASP A 168 1.81 7.18 2.94
C ASP A 168 1.70 8.61 2.39
N MET A 169 1.11 9.54 3.13
CA MET A 169 0.78 10.90 2.72
C MET A 169 1.61 11.98 3.40
N ALA A 170 2.79 11.67 3.95
CA ALA A 170 3.63 12.66 4.61
C ALA A 170 4.05 13.78 3.67
N GLY A 171 3.81 15.03 4.07
CA GLY A 171 4.18 16.22 3.29
C GLY A 171 5.68 16.33 3.09
N SER A 172 6.12 16.53 1.85
CA SER A 172 7.52 16.63 1.46
C SER A 172 8.24 17.88 1.96
N ASP A 173 7.50 18.85 2.48
CA ASP A 173 8.03 20.07 3.09
C ASP A 173 7.22 20.47 4.34
N HIS A 174 7.80 21.37 5.14
CA HIS A 174 7.19 21.80 6.39
C HIS A 174 5.80 22.45 6.22
N TYR A 175 5.57 23.17 5.14
CA TYR A 175 4.25 23.79 4.88
C TYR A 175 3.20 22.72 4.63
N LYS A 176 3.48 21.77 3.74
CA LYS A 176 2.57 20.66 3.43
C LYS A 176 2.32 19.78 4.65
N GLU A 177 3.38 19.48 5.43
CA GLU A 177 3.25 18.75 6.69
C GLU A 177 2.27 19.43 7.67
N LYS A 178 2.32 20.76 7.79
CA LYS A 178 1.43 21.51 8.69
C LYS A 178 0.03 21.76 8.11
N MET A 179 -0.10 21.85 6.81
CA MET A 179 -1.39 22.07 6.14
C MET A 179 -2.18 20.78 5.99
N SER A 180 -1.50 19.66 5.83
CA SER A 180 -2.13 18.35 5.71
C SER A 180 -2.53 17.84 7.09
N MET A 181 -3.79 17.48 7.25
CA MET A 181 -4.31 16.77 8.42
C MET A 181 -4.15 17.47 9.78
N GLY A 182 -3.98 18.78 9.81
CA GLY A 182 -3.84 19.54 11.06
C GLY A 182 -4.96 19.28 12.09
N ASN A 183 -6.17 18.96 11.62
CA ASN A 183 -7.30 18.63 12.49
C ASN A 183 -7.23 17.21 13.08
N MET A 184 -6.41 16.32 12.53
CA MET A 184 -6.23 14.96 13.06
C MET A 184 -5.23 14.90 14.21
N THR A 185 -4.43 15.94 14.39
CA THR A 185 -3.51 16.12 15.52
C THR A 185 -4.08 17.02 16.62
N GLY A 186 -5.38 17.35 16.55
CA GLY A 186 -6.07 18.24 17.46
C GLY A 186 -6.12 17.74 18.92
N LYS A 187 -6.44 18.65 19.86
CA LYS A 187 -6.44 18.40 21.31
C LYS A 187 -7.40 17.28 21.77
N ASP A 188 -8.38 16.96 20.93
CA ASP A 188 -9.37 15.91 21.18
C ASP A 188 -9.10 14.65 20.37
N SER A 189 -7.98 14.60 19.63
CA SER A 189 -7.58 13.37 19.00
C SER A 189 -7.25 12.37 20.11
N ASP A 190 -8.10 11.41 20.26
CA ASP A 190 -7.73 10.18 20.93
C ASP A 190 -6.44 9.71 20.26
N SER A 191 -5.31 9.91 20.90
CA SER A 191 -4.00 9.48 20.39
C SER A 191 -3.88 7.95 20.36
N TRP A 192 -5.03 7.29 20.23
CA TRP A 192 -5.18 5.85 20.21
C TRP A 192 -4.33 5.21 19.12
N PHE A 193 -4.22 5.84 17.95
CA PHE A 193 -3.44 5.36 16.82
C PHE A 193 -1.91 5.43 17.05
N LEU A 194 -1.45 6.24 18.02
CA LEU A 194 -0.03 6.27 18.38
C LEU A 194 0.37 5.10 19.31
N ASN A 195 -0.61 4.50 19.97
CA ASN A 195 -0.41 3.41 20.92
C ASN A 195 -1.14 2.13 20.51
N TRP A 196 -1.80 2.16 19.37
CA TRP A 196 -2.67 1.10 18.88
C TRP A 196 -2.95 1.30 17.39
N PRO A 197 -2.89 0.38 16.47
CA PRO A 197 -2.71 -1.07 16.65
C PRO A 197 -1.24 -1.49 16.89
N ILE A 198 -1.00 -2.79 16.83
CA ILE A 198 0.34 -3.37 16.83
C ILE A 198 0.54 -4.07 15.47
N PRO A 199 1.57 -3.68 14.69
CA PRO A 199 2.57 -2.64 14.94
C PRO A 199 1.97 -1.23 14.98
N ALA A 200 2.71 -0.27 15.60
CA ALA A 200 2.28 1.13 15.63
C ALA A 200 2.24 1.73 14.21
N GLN A 201 1.32 2.65 13.96
CA GLN A 201 1.17 3.33 12.68
C GLN A 201 1.70 4.76 12.76
N TYR A 202 2.48 5.19 11.74
CA TYR A 202 2.98 6.56 11.61
C TYR A 202 2.72 7.09 10.21
N MET A 203 2.27 8.34 10.10
CA MET A 203 1.99 8.99 8.83
C MET A 203 3.30 9.38 8.11
N ARG A 204 3.92 8.42 7.48
CA ARG A 204 5.06 8.56 6.59
C ARG A 204 5.30 7.27 5.81
N ASN A 205 5.96 7.39 4.69
CA ASN A 205 6.43 6.20 3.98
C ASN A 205 7.33 5.36 4.91
N ALA A 206 7.28 4.07 4.73
CA ALA A 206 8.16 3.13 5.40
C ALA A 206 9.03 2.41 4.36
N VAL A 207 10.34 2.36 4.62
CA VAL A 207 11.30 1.58 3.85
C VAL A 207 11.89 0.55 4.78
N TYR A 208 11.60 -0.71 4.52
CA TYR A 208 11.96 -1.83 5.37
C TYR A 208 13.15 -2.57 4.77
N LEU A 209 14.33 -2.36 5.37
CA LEU A 209 15.54 -3.09 5.01
C LEU A 209 15.49 -4.48 5.65
N ASN A 210 15.55 -5.51 4.82
CA ASN A 210 15.57 -6.89 5.27
C ASN A 210 16.91 -7.20 5.98
N THR A 211 16.84 -7.88 7.11
CA THR A 211 18.04 -8.23 7.88
C THR A 211 18.46 -9.70 7.74
N GLY A 212 17.72 -10.49 6.94
CA GLY A 212 17.93 -11.93 6.83
C GLY A 212 17.60 -12.72 8.12
N THR A 213 16.94 -12.06 9.10
CA THR A 213 16.61 -12.67 10.40
C THR A 213 15.11 -12.84 10.63
N GLY A 214 14.29 -12.60 9.58
CA GLY A 214 12.84 -12.54 9.67
C GLY A 214 12.34 -11.23 10.30
N ARG A 215 13.19 -10.19 10.36
CA ARG A 215 12.88 -8.85 10.84
C ARG A 215 13.41 -7.80 9.89
N PHE A 216 12.78 -6.63 9.90
CA PHE A 216 13.18 -5.49 9.10
C PHE A 216 13.67 -4.33 9.98
N ASN A 217 14.62 -3.55 9.45
CA ASN A 217 14.95 -2.23 9.95
C ASN A 217 14.20 -1.18 9.11
N GLU A 218 13.56 -0.23 9.75
CA GLU A 218 12.90 0.86 9.02
C GLU A 218 13.90 2.00 8.82
N ILE A 219 14.13 2.38 7.56
CA ILE A 219 15.23 3.27 7.14
C ILE A 219 14.76 4.44 6.26
N ALA A 220 13.46 4.76 6.19
CA ALA A 220 12.95 5.78 5.29
C ALA A 220 13.61 7.16 5.47
N PHE A 221 13.94 7.56 6.71
CA PHE A 221 14.67 8.80 6.95
C PHE A 221 16.14 8.73 6.49
N GLN A 222 16.77 7.57 6.62
CA GLN A 222 18.15 7.37 6.16
C GLN A 222 18.25 7.45 4.64
N THR A 223 17.28 6.88 3.93
CA THR A 223 17.22 6.87 2.46
C THR A 223 16.73 8.19 1.87
N GLY A 224 16.09 9.06 2.67
CA GLY A 224 15.44 10.27 2.19
C GLY A 224 14.06 10.06 1.59
N LEU A 225 13.48 8.85 1.68
CA LEU A 225 12.20 8.49 1.07
C LEU A 225 11.00 8.61 2.03
N ALA A 226 11.18 9.14 3.23
CA ALA A 226 10.15 9.19 4.29
C ALA A 226 8.92 10.03 3.93
N ALA A 227 9.04 11.03 3.04
CA ALA A 227 7.98 11.99 2.76
C ALA A 227 7.96 12.38 1.28
N THR A 228 6.94 11.98 0.58
CA THR A 228 6.75 12.17 -0.87
C THR A 228 5.37 12.72 -1.21
N ASP A 229 4.75 13.45 -0.28
CA ASP A 229 3.38 13.97 -0.40
C ASP A 229 2.33 12.85 -0.48
N TRP A 230 1.19 13.11 -1.07
CA TRP A 230 0.13 12.11 -1.23
C TRP A 230 0.54 11.07 -2.28
N THR A 231 1.10 9.99 -1.82
CA THR A 231 1.73 8.95 -2.64
C THR A 231 0.76 7.81 -2.95
N TRP A 232 0.81 7.29 -4.19
CA TRP A 232 -0.02 6.16 -4.61
C TRP A 232 0.82 4.96 -5.03
N ALA A 233 1.41 4.98 -6.22
CA ALA A 233 2.23 3.88 -6.69
C ALA A 233 3.70 4.10 -6.33
N ILE A 234 4.35 3.02 -5.95
CA ILE A 234 5.80 2.89 -5.86
C ILE A 234 6.20 1.87 -6.92
N LYS A 235 7.26 2.14 -7.68
CA LYS A 235 7.85 1.20 -8.62
C LYS A 235 9.36 1.27 -8.53
N PHE A 236 9.95 0.17 -8.08
CA PHE A 236 11.38 -0.05 -8.15
C PHE A 236 11.79 -0.61 -9.51
N GLY A 237 12.96 -0.24 -9.99
CA GLY A 237 13.57 -0.72 -11.21
C GLY A 237 14.88 -0.01 -11.49
N ASP A 238 15.82 -0.67 -12.13
CA ASP A 238 17.08 -0.07 -12.60
C ASP A 238 16.80 0.81 -13.82
N LEU A 239 16.48 2.09 -13.59
CA LEU A 239 16.04 3.03 -14.62
C LEU A 239 17.22 3.68 -15.37
N ASP A 240 18.43 3.67 -14.82
CA ASP A 240 19.60 4.21 -15.47
C ASP A 240 20.64 3.14 -15.90
N CYS A 241 20.27 1.87 -15.74
CA CYS A 241 21.07 0.70 -16.11
C CYS A 241 22.44 0.66 -15.43
N ASP A 242 22.48 1.02 -14.13
CA ASP A 242 23.70 1.00 -13.33
C ASP A 242 23.84 -0.23 -12.41
N GLY A 243 22.80 -1.10 -12.39
CA GLY A 243 22.72 -2.32 -11.60
C GLY A 243 22.19 -2.11 -10.18
N ARG A 244 21.56 -0.97 -9.91
CA ARG A 244 20.88 -0.66 -8.64
C ARG A 244 19.43 -0.31 -8.91
N GLU A 245 18.57 -0.71 -7.98
CA GLU A 245 17.13 -0.43 -8.07
C GLU A 245 16.83 1.02 -7.70
N ASP A 246 16.42 1.82 -8.68
CA ASP A 246 15.87 3.16 -8.51
C ASP A 246 14.39 3.10 -8.10
N VAL A 247 13.79 4.24 -7.79
CA VAL A 247 12.36 4.27 -7.46
C VAL A 247 11.61 5.41 -8.13
N PHE A 248 10.50 5.07 -8.78
CA PHE A 248 9.49 6.01 -9.24
C PHE A 248 8.29 6.01 -8.29
N ILE A 249 7.76 7.21 -7.98
CA ILE A 249 6.63 7.40 -7.07
C ILE A 249 5.61 8.33 -7.72
N SER A 250 4.36 7.86 -7.85
CA SER A 250 3.24 8.68 -8.33
C SER A 250 2.52 9.37 -7.18
N THR A 251 2.04 10.61 -7.43
CA THR A 251 1.45 11.45 -6.39
C THR A 251 0.23 12.23 -6.88
N GLY A 252 -0.49 12.82 -5.93
CA GLY A 252 -1.62 13.70 -6.21
C GLY A 252 -2.96 13.13 -5.76
N MET A 253 -3.99 13.96 -5.74
CA MET A 253 -5.35 13.57 -5.35
C MET A 253 -6.38 14.39 -6.12
N SER A 254 -7.55 13.79 -6.35
CA SER A 254 -8.67 14.46 -7.05
C SER A 254 -9.14 15.76 -6.39
N ARG A 255 -8.89 15.92 -5.11
CA ARG A 255 -9.10 17.17 -4.33
C ARG A 255 -8.13 17.16 -3.15
N ASP A 256 -7.79 18.34 -2.64
CA ASP A 256 -6.96 18.49 -1.43
C ASP A 256 -7.81 18.28 -0.15
N TRP A 257 -8.28 17.03 0.01
CA TRP A 257 -9.22 16.64 1.08
C TRP A 257 -8.69 16.87 2.50
N PHE A 258 -7.38 16.90 2.69
CA PHE A 258 -6.75 17.06 4.00
C PHE A 258 -6.18 18.45 4.26
N ASN A 259 -6.39 19.38 3.36
CA ASN A 259 -6.04 20.78 3.58
C ASN A 259 -6.87 21.34 4.74
N SER A 260 -6.19 21.72 5.82
CA SER A 260 -6.81 22.16 7.06
C SER A 260 -7.71 23.38 6.87
N ASP A 261 -7.32 24.33 5.99
CA ASP A 261 -8.11 25.52 5.73
C ASP A 261 -9.39 25.20 4.94
N LEU A 262 -9.29 24.31 3.94
CA LEU A 262 -10.44 23.87 3.18
C LEU A 262 -11.40 23.04 4.04
N ARG A 263 -10.87 22.19 4.91
CA ARG A 263 -11.68 21.42 5.87
C ARG A 263 -12.43 22.32 6.85
N ASN A 264 -11.79 23.36 7.37
CA ASN A 264 -12.45 24.35 8.24
C ASN A 264 -13.60 25.08 7.51
N GLN A 265 -13.41 25.42 6.22
CA GLN A 265 -14.45 26.03 5.39
C GLN A 265 -15.63 25.06 5.14
N GLU A 266 -15.32 23.81 4.82
CA GLU A 266 -16.34 22.77 4.67
C GLU A 266 -17.16 22.57 5.94
N GLU A 267 -16.50 22.45 7.10
CA GLU A 267 -17.14 22.28 8.39
C GLU A 267 -18.09 23.43 8.73
N ALA A 268 -17.65 24.68 8.50
CA ALA A 268 -18.49 25.86 8.67
C ALA A 268 -19.73 25.84 7.75
N LEU A 269 -19.60 25.32 6.53
CA LEU A 269 -20.73 25.12 5.62
C LEU A 269 -21.68 24.01 6.11
N ILE A 270 -21.13 22.89 6.59
CA ILE A 270 -21.94 21.80 7.14
C ILE A 270 -22.75 22.30 8.33
N LEU A 271 -22.14 23.04 9.25
CA LEU A 271 -22.81 23.58 10.43
C LEU A 271 -23.90 24.59 10.08
N SER A 272 -23.68 25.43 9.06
CA SER A 272 -24.63 26.48 8.70
C SER A 272 -25.70 26.06 7.69
N LYS A 273 -25.41 25.12 6.78
CA LYS A 273 -26.25 24.74 5.64
C LYS A 273 -26.51 23.25 5.48
N GLY A 274 -25.92 22.43 6.36
CA GLY A 274 -26.07 20.98 6.36
C GLY A 274 -25.10 20.21 5.46
N SER A 275 -25.05 18.90 5.61
CA SER A 275 -24.06 17.99 4.96
C SER A 275 -24.08 18.03 3.42
N ALA A 276 -25.24 18.36 2.80
CA ALA A 276 -25.32 18.49 1.35
C ALA A 276 -24.46 19.67 0.83
N ALA A 277 -24.44 20.79 1.57
CA ALA A 277 -23.61 21.95 1.22
C ALA A 277 -22.11 21.65 1.41
N GLY A 278 -21.75 20.88 2.43
CA GLY A 278 -20.38 20.40 2.62
C GLY A 278 -19.92 19.53 1.44
N ARG A 279 -20.70 18.55 1.02
CA ARG A 279 -20.37 17.75 -0.16
C ARG A 279 -20.23 18.59 -1.43
N ALA A 280 -21.14 19.56 -1.65
CA ALA A 280 -21.11 20.44 -2.82
C ALA A 280 -19.88 21.37 -2.83
N PHE A 281 -19.32 21.69 -1.67
CA PHE A 281 -18.13 22.53 -1.53
C PHE A 281 -16.93 22.02 -2.34
N TRP A 282 -16.80 20.70 -2.44
CA TRP A 282 -15.66 20.08 -3.14
C TRP A 282 -15.81 20.03 -4.66
N ASN A 283 -17.03 20.24 -5.20
CA ASN A 283 -17.27 20.12 -6.64
C ASN A 283 -16.43 21.13 -7.45
N ASP A 284 -16.24 22.33 -6.92
CA ASP A 284 -15.56 23.45 -7.59
C ASP A 284 -14.10 23.62 -7.14
N LYS A 285 -13.56 22.68 -6.35
CA LYS A 285 -12.17 22.73 -5.93
C LYS A 285 -11.27 22.11 -6.99
N GLU A 286 -10.10 22.73 -7.18
CA GLU A 286 -9.08 22.19 -8.07
C GLU A 286 -8.52 20.87 -7.54
N PRO A 287 -8.10 19.98 -8.42
CA PRO A 287 -7.33 18.81 -8.03
C PRO A 287 -6.02 19.16 -7.31
N LEU A 288 -5.60 18.37 -6.37
CA LEU A 288 -4.26 18.41 -5.78
C LEU A 288 -3.27 17.77 -6.74
N ALA A 289 -2.89 18.51 -7.78
CA ALA A 289 -1.85 18.06 -8.72
C ALA A 289 -0.45 18.29 -8.10
N LEU A 290 0.24 17.21 -7.84
CA LEU A 290 1.59 17.20 -7.27
C LEU A 290 2.61 16.72 -8.30
N LYS A 291 3.89 17.01 -8.08
CA LYS A 291 4.95 16.42 -8.91
C LYS A 291 5.10 14.95 -8.56
N ASN A 292 5.24 14.09 -9.55
CA ASN A 292 5.75 12.75 -9.32
C ASN A 292 7.22 12.80 -8.91
N TRP A 293 7.72 11.73 -8.31
CA TRP A 293 9.10 11.63 -7.85
C TRP A 293 9.81 10.52 -8.60
N ALA A 294 11.06 10.74 -8.91
CA ALA A 294 11.99 9.70 -9.34
C ALA A 294 13.29 9.88 -8.56
N PHE A 295 13.75 8.81 -7.94
CA PHE A 295 14.96 8.84 -7.12
C PHE A 295 15.94 7.82 -7.65
N ARG A 296 17.17 8.27 -7.92
CA ARG A 296 18.32 7.42 -8.24
C ARG A 296 18.88 6.83 -6.97
N ASN A 297 19.18 5.55 -6.98
CA ASN A 297 19.90 4.85 -5.95
C ASN A 297 21.41 5.08 -6.10
N GLU A 298 21.98 5.91 -5.23
CA GLU A 298 23.42 6.24 -5.26
C GLU A 298 24.29 5.18 -4.56
N GLY A 299 23.70 4.06 -4.11
CA GLY A 299 24.34 3.11 -3.22
C GLY A 299 24.38 3.58 -1.77
N ASP A 300 24.89 2.74 -0.87
CA ASP A 300 24.98 3.02 0.57
C ASP A 300 23.65 3.48 1.20
N LEU A 301 22.52 2.98 0.71
CA LEU A 301 21.15 3.33 1.15
C LEU A 301 20.83 4.83 1.00
N LYS A 302 21.32 5.47 -0.04
CA LYS A 302 21.06 6.87 -0.36
C LYS A 302 20.33 7.00 -1.67
N PHE A 303 19.31 7.84 -1.69
CA PHE A 303 18.54 8.14 -2.89
C PHE A 303 18.55 9.65 -3.18
N SER A 304 18.73 10.01 -4.44
CA SER A 304 18.75 11.41 -4.92
C SER A 304 17.55 11.68 -5.81
N ASP A 305 16.81 12.79 -5.56
CA ASP A 305 15.71 13.22 -6.43
C ASP A 305 16.28 13.64 -7.81
N VAL A 306 15.99 12.83 -8.81
CA VAL A 306 16.37 13.04 -10.22
C VAL A 306 15.16 13.23 -11.13
N GLY A 307 13.96 13.40 -10.56
CA GLY A 307 12.71 13.54 -11.30
C GLY A 307 12.76 14.61 -12.38
N HIS A 308 13.38 15.77 -12.09
CA HIS A 308 13.57 16.83 -13.07
C HIS A 308 14.57 16.46 -14.17
N GLU A 309 15.68 15.84 -13.80
CA GLU A 309 16.73 15.39 -14.74
C GLU A 309 16.18 14.38 -15.72
N TRP A 310 15.36 13.45 -15.26
CA TRP A 310 14.76 12.39 -16.08
C TRP A 310 13.42 12.80 -16.73
N GLY A 311 12.92 14.01 -16.46
CA GLY A 311 11.65 14.49 -17.02
C GLY A 311 10.41 13.80 -16.44
N LEU A 312 10.53 13.22 -15.25
CA LEU A 312 9.47 12.46 -14.59
C LEU A 312 8.73 13.25 -13.50
N ASP A 313 9.12 14.51 -13.22
CA ASP A 313 8.53 15.37 -12.19
C ASP A 313 7.24 16.10 -12.65
N VAL A 314 6.50 15.48 -13.55
CA VAL A 314 5.26 16.05 -14.10
C VAL A 314 4.23 16.25 -13.00
N LYS A 315 3.67 17.46 -12.90
CA LYS A 315 2.58 17.79 -12.00
C LYS A 315 1.26 17.26 -12.54
N ALA A 316 0.72 16.27 -11.89
CA ALA A 316 -0.55 15.64 -12.25
C ALA A 316 -1.24 15.07 -11.00
N VAL A 317 -2.40 14.45 -11.18
CA VAL A 317 -2.98 13.53 -10.23
C VAL A 317 -2.69 12.13 -10.78
N SER A 318 -1.64 11.52 -10.31
CA SER A 318 -1.15 10.23 -10.82
C SER A 318 -1.42 9.13 -9.79
N TYR A 319 -2.12 8.07 -10.21
CA TYR A 319 -2.46 6.97 -9.29
C TYR A 319 -1.59 5.73 -9.53
N GLY A 320 -1.77 5.07 -10.66
CA GLY A 320 -1.05 3.85 -10.98
C GLY A 320 0.18 4.11 -11.83
N ALA A 321 1.20 3.26 -11.67
CA ALA A 321 2.37 3.23 -12.53
C ALA A 321 2.81 1.79 -12.78
N ALA A 322 3.46 1.55 -13.91
CA ALA A 322 4.06 0.27 -14.26
C ALA A 322 5.36 0.50 -15.04
N LEU A 323 6.33 -0.36 -14.78
CA LEU A 323 7.58 -0.45 -15.54
C LEU A 323 7.56 -1.65 -16.48
N GLY A 324 8.24 -1.54 -17.61
CA GLY A 324 8.42 -2.62 -18.57
C GLY A 324 9.16 -2.14 -19.80
N ASP A 325 9.87 -3.02 -20.47
CA ASP A 325 10.53 -2.77 -21.74
C ASP A 325 9.46 -2.80 -22.86
N LEU A 326 8.98 -1.63 -23.31
CA LEU A 326 7.87 -1.51 -24.26
C LEU A 326 8.31 -1.56 -25.71
N ASP A 327 9.56 -1.21 -26.00
CA ASP A 327 10.08 -1.18 -27.38
C ASP A 327 11.12 -2.26 -27.67
N GLY A 328 11.48 -3.06 -26.67
CA GLY A 328 12.34 -4.23 -26.80
C GLY A 328 13.83 -3.87 -26.89
N ASP A 329 14.23 -2.72 -26.35
CA ASP A 329 15.62 -2.26 -26.37
C ASP A 329 16.42 -2.63 -25.10
N GLY A 330 15.74 -3.23 -24.12
CA GLY A 330 16.31 -3.83 -22.91
C GLY A 330 16.42 -2.87 -21.72
N ASP A 331 15.89 -1.64 -21.80
CA ASP A 331 15.73 -0.78 -20.63
C ASP A 331 14.26 -0.70 -20.17
N LEU A 332 14.04 -0.18 -18.97
CA LEU A 332 12.71 -0.09 -18.41
C LEU A 332 12.05 1.23 -18.77
N ASP A 333 10.96 1.15 -19.53
CA ASP A 333 10.05 2.24 -19.78
C ASP A 333 9.02 2.40 -18.65
N LEU A 334 8.40 3.57 -18.58
CA LEU A 334 7.42 3.88 -17.53
C LEU A 334 6.07 4.28 -18.14
N VAL A 335 5.00 3.68 -17.63
CA VAL A 335 3.62 4.10 -17.89
C VAL A 335 2.96 4.60 -16.61
N VAL A 336 2.35 5.79 -16.68
CA VAL A 336 1.70 6.44 -15.53
C VAL A 336 0.24 6.74 -15.86
N ASN A 337 -0.67 6.30 -15.01
CA ASN A 337 -2.09 6.64 -15.10
C ASN A 337 -2.36 8.01 -14.46
N ASN A 338 -2.89 8.96 -15.23
CA ASN A 338 -3.24 10.30 -14.78
C ASN A 338 -4.76 10.47 -14.71
N PHE A 339 -5.28 10.85 -13.54
CA PHE A 339 -6.70 11.12 -13.34
C PHE A 339 -7.13 12.39 -14.08
N GLY A 340 -8.14 12.26 -14.94
CA GLY A 340 -8.66 13.39 -15.72
C GLY A 340 -7.74 13.89 -16.83
N GLY A 341 -6.63 13.20 -17.11
CA GLY A 341 -5.65 13.49 -18.14
C GLY A 341 -5.28 12.29 -19.00
N ALA A 342 -4.46 12.52 -20.01
CA ALA A 342 -3.88 11.42 -20.77
C ALA A 342 -2.88 10.64 -19.92
N PRO A 343 -2.76 9.31 -20.10
CA PRO A 343 -1.69 8.56 -19.45
C PRO A 343 -0.32 9.04 -19.94
N GLY A 344 0.64 9.09 -19.04
CA GLY A 344 2.04 9.29 -19.37
C GLY A 344 2.63 7.98 -19.87
N VAL A 345 3.31 8.02 -21.02
CA VAL A 345 4.13 6.90 -21.50
C VAL A 345 5.52 7.49 -21.74
N TYR A 346 6.48 7.05 -20.96
CA TYR A 346 7.84 7.56 -20.97
C TYR A 346 8.74 6.46 -21.49
N ARG A 347 9.32 6.72 -22.65
CA ARG A 347 10.35 5.86 -23.20
C ARG A 347 11.66 6.21 -22.51
N ASN A 348 12.33 5.21 -21.95
CA ASN A 348 13.71 5.33 -21.53
C ASN A 348 14.60 5.43 -22.76
N GLY A 349 15.62 6.21 -22.71
CA GLY A 349 16.57 6.39 -23.82
C GLY A 349 17.99 6.22 -23.34
N GLN A 350 18.20 5.39 -22.33
CA GLN A 350 19.53 5.15 -21.77
C GLN A 350 20.40 4.36 -22.76
N GLU A 351 21.41 5.05 -23.32
CA GLU A 351 22.34 4.45 -24.26
C GLU A 351 23.52 3.72 -23.59
N LYS A 352 23.68 3.89 -22.26
CA LYS A 352 24.78 3.35 -21.47
C LYS A 352 24.28 2.26 -20.54
N GLY A 353 25.14 1.32 -20.25
CA GLY A 353 24.89 0.19 -19.36
C GLY A 353 24.97 -1.14 -20.12
N GLU A 354 25.36 -2.18 -19.40
CA GLU A 354 25.34 -3.55 -19.90
C GLU A 354 23.98 -4.16 -19.54
N ARG A 355 23.28 -4.71 -20.52
CA ARG A 355 21.95 -5.28 -20.35
C ARG A 355 21.97 -6.77 -20.60
N LEU A 356 21.23 -7.51 -19.82
CA LEU A 356 21.03 -8.94 -20.00
C LEU A 356 19.53 -9.25 -20.01
N THR A 357 19.02 -9.70 -21.14
CA THR A 357 17.65 -10.18 -21.23
C THR A 357 17.61 -11.69 -20.97
N LEU A 358 16.82 -12.12 -19.99
CA LEU A 358 16.62 -13.52 -19.63
C LEU A 358 15.21 -13.96 -20.03
N ASP A 359 15.11 -15.05 -20.81
CA ASP A 359 13.84 -15.74 -21.06
C ASP A 359 13.73 -16.93 -20.10
N LEU A 360 13.08 -16.70 -18.97
CA LEU A 360 12.92 -17.72 -17.92
C LEU A 360 11.74 -18.63 -18.28
N ARG A 361 11.96 -19.94 -18.16
CA ARG A 361 10.91 -20.93 -18.41
C ARG A 361 10.87 -21.94 -17.28
N GLY A 362 9.77 -21.93 -16.54
CA GLY A 362 9.48 -22.91 -15.51
C GLY A 362 9.03 -24.25 -16.07
N ALA A 363 9.08 -25.27 -15.25
CA ALA A 363 8.49 -26.57 -15.57
C ALA A 363 7.01 -26.61 -15.13
N GLY A 364 6.22 -27.48 -15.80
CA GLY A 364 4.81 -27.69 -15.41
C GLY A 364 3.89 -26.56 -15.87
N ARG A 365 2.95 -26.16 -15.01
CA ARG A 365 1.94 -25.15 -15.35
C ARG A 365 2.47 -23.72 -15.28
N ASN A 366 3.39 -23.43 -14.37
CA ASN A 366 4.07 -22.13 -14.30
C ASN A 366 5.20 -22.03 -15.35
N PHE A 367 4.87 -22.24 -16.63
CA PHE A 367 5.87 -22.23 -17.70
C PHE A 367 6.52 -20.84 -17.91
N SER A 368 5.87 -19.77 -17.47
CA SER A 368 6.40 -18.39 -17.50
C SER A 368 7.33 -18.08 -16.33
N ALA A 369 7.59 -19.06 -15.47
CA ALA A 369 8.46 -18.93 -14.29
C ALA A 369 8.13 -17.70 -13.40
N LEU A 370 6.83 -17.38 -13.25
CA LEU A 370 6.39 -16.30 -12.37
C LEU A 370 6.82 -16.57 -10.93
N GLY A 371 7.40 -15.56 -10.28
CA GLY A 371 7.96 -15.69 -8.94
C GLY A 371 9.35 -16.34 -8.90
N ALA A 372 10.03 -16.51 -10.04
CA ALA A 372 11.44 -16.93 -10.06
C ALA A 372 12.32 -15.80 -9.49
N VAL A 373 13.27 -16.19 -8.64
CA VAL A 373 14.26 -15.32 -8.01
C VAL A 373 15.66 -15.79 -8.40
#